data_e4f03cdf9757c61bfe21b2d03383ad04
#
_entry.id   e4f03cdf9757c61bfe21b2d03383ad04
#
_cell.length_a   1.000
_cell.length_b   1.000
_cell.length_c   1.000
_cell.angle_alpha   90.00
_cell.angle_beta   90.00
_cell.angle_gamma   90.00
#
_symmetry.space_group_name_H-M   'P 1'
#
loop_
_entity.id
_entity.type
_entity.pdbx_description
1 polymer ?
#
loop_
_entity_poly.entity_id
_entity_poly.type
_entity_poly.pdbx_seq_one_letter_code
_entity_poly.pdbx_strand_id
1 'polypeptide(L)'
;MGSMKCPRLIPVGLVLAMATPSMAAEPYVPWPSKDQLRSIEQAAYACSRDNTREACARVRELADPLMDHQRLPGLCKDVLWALMDEAEVATNNDFRRKDSITKTARRIPGVCAKPVKTNEKPQSRQA
;
A
#
# COMPACT_ATOMS: atom_id res chain seq x y z
N MET A 1 16.51 77.19 -16.70
CA MET A 1 15.31 76.56 -17.25
C MET A 1 15.51 75.07 -17.31
N GLY A 2 15.05 74.39 -16.30
CA GLY A 2 15.25 72.94 -16.17
C GLY A 2 14.25 72.18 -17.01
N SER A 3 14.73 71.41 -17.97
CA SER A 3 13.91 70.45 -18.67
C SER A 3 13.62 69.29 -17.70
N MET A 4 12.41 69.23 -17.19
CA MET A 4 11.95 68.06 -16.42
C MET A 4 11.71 66.91 -17.38
N LYS A 5 12.65 65.99 -17.44
CA LYS A 5 12.41 64.71 -18.06
C LYS A 5 11.55 63.87 -17.11
N CYS A 6 10.32 63.70 -17.46
CA CYS A 6 9.48 62.74 -16.78
C CYS A 6 10.08 61.35 -16.95
N PRO A 7 10.32 60.58 -15.88
CA PRO A 7 10.71 59.20 -16.04
C PRO A 7 9.54 58.44 -16.67
N ARG A 8 9.80 57.86 -17.83
CA ARG A 8 8.86 56.93 -18.42
C ARG A 8 8.77 55.74 -17.47
N LEU A 9 7.68 55.68 -16.74
CA LEU A 9 7.29 54.44 -16.07
C LEU A 9 7.01 53.40 -17.13
N ILE A 10 7.94 52.50 -17.29
CA ILE A 10 7.74 51.28 -18.07
C ILE A 10 6.80 50.44 -17.26
N PRO A 11 5.59 50.11 -17.75
CA PRO A 11 4.76 49.13 -17.03
C PRO A 11 5.51 47.81 -17.11
N VAL A 12 6.06 47.41 -15.99
CA VAL A 12 6.54 46.03 -15.84
C VAL A 12 5.27 45.16 -15.92
N GLY A 13 5.02 44.65 -17.11
CA GLY A 13 3.94 43.67 -17.28
C GLY A 13 4.26 42.48 -16.37
N LEU A 14 3.45 42.33 -15.35
CA LEU A 14 3.50 41.14 -14.53
C LEU A 14 3.03 39.98 -15.40
N VAL A 15 3.98 39.28 -16.00
CA VAL A 15 3.70 37.99 -16.65
C VAL A 15 3.42 37.01 -15.55
N LEU A 16 2.13 36.88 -15.19
CA LEU A 16 1.68 35.74 -14.44
C LEU A 16 1.92 34.51 -15.29
N ALA A 17 3.08 33.89 -15.09
CA ALA A 17 3.31 32.56 -15.57
C ALA A 17 2.29 31.65 -14.85
N MET A 18 1.19 31.36 -15.52
CA MET A 18 0.29 30.31 -15.11
C MET A 18 1.07 29.02 -15.20
N ALA A 19 1.66 28.59 -14.09
CA ALA A 19 2.19 27.26 -13.97
C ALA A 19 0.99 26.29 -14.08
N THR A 20 0.78 25.77 -15.28
CA THR A 20 -0.14 24.64 -15.44
C THR A 20 0.38 23.53 -14.54
N PRO A 21 -0.45 22.99 -13.62
CA PRO A 21 -0.05 21.81 -12.90
C PRO A 21 0.22 20.74 -13.96
N SER A 22 1.49 20.38 -14.14
CA SER A 22 1.80 19.21 -14.93
C SER A 22 1.14 18.04 -14.20
N MET A 23 0.15 17.43 -14.82
CA MET A 23 -0.34 16.13 -14.40
C MET A 23 0.81 15.15 -14.68
N ALA A 24 1.77 15.11 -13.75
CA ALA A 24 2.76 14.05 -13.74
C ALA A 24 1.96 12.75 -13.61
N ALA A 25 2.04 11.89 -14.64
CA ALA A 25 1.53 10.54 -14.54
C ALA A 25 2.08 9.96 -13.23
N GLU A 26 1.19 9.47 -12.37
CA GLU A 26 1.60 8.84 -11.13
C GLU A 26 2.63 7.77 -11.43
N PRO A 27 3.75 7.72 -10.68
CA PRO A 27 4.77 6.74 -10.93
C PRO A 27 4.18 5.33 -10.87
N TYR A 28 4.52 4.52 -11.84
CA TYR A 28 4.10 3.13 -11.86
C TYR A 28 4.59 2.41 -10.61
N VAL A 29 3.66 1.92 -9.81
CA VAL A 29 3.97 1.10 -8.64
C VAL A 29 3.75 -0.36 -9.02
N PRO A 30 4.81 -1.18 -9.00
CA PRO A 30 4.67 -2.59 -9.33
C PRO A 30 3.80 -3.31 -8.28
N TRP A 31 3.08 -4.33 -8.72
CA TRP A 31 2.38 -5.20 -7.80
C TRP A 31 3.37 -5.88 -6.86
N PRO A 32 2.98 -6.15 -5.62
CA PRO A 32 3.85 -6.88 -4.72
C PRO A 32 4.19 -8.25 -5.30
N SER A 33 5.44 -8.64 -5.16
CA SER A 33 5.90 -9.94 -5.60
C SER A 33 5.37 -11.05 -4.68
N LYS A 34 5.38 -12.29 -5.18
CA LYS A 34 5.05 -13.45 -4.36
C LYS A 34 5.92 -13.52 -3.10
N ASP A 35 7.20 -13.17 -3.22
CA ASP A 35 8.12 -13.19 -2.09
C ASP A 35 7.79 -12.13 -1.05
N GLN A 36 7.38 -10.92 -1.48
CA GLN A 36 6.91 -9.89 -0.56
C GLN A 36 5.65 -10.34 0.19
N LEU A 37 4.68 -10.91 -0.50
CA LEU A 37 3.45 -11.40 0.12
C LEU A 37 3.73 -12.57 1.07
N ARG A 38 4.63 -13.46 0.70
CA ARG A 38 5.07 -14.57 1.57
C ARG A 38 5.80 -14.06 2.80
N SER A 39 6.59 -13.00 2.67
CA SER A 39 7.27 -12.39 3.82
C SER A 39 6.29 -11.84 4.83
N ILE A 40 5.18 -11.24 4.39
CA ILE A 40 4.12 -10.77 5.27
C ILE A 40 3.46 -11.96 5.99
N GLU A 41 3.14 -13.01 5.26
CA GLU A 41 2.55 -14.22 5.83
C GLU A 41 3.46 -14.84 6.89
N GLN A 42 4.75 -14.99 6.59
CA GLN A 42 5.72 -15.55 7.53
C GLN A 42 5.94 -14.66 8.74
N ALA A 43 5.95 -13.35 8.57
CA ALA A 43 6.02 -12.40 9.68
C ALA A 43 4.81 -12.55 10.60
N ALA A 44 3.62 -12.76 10.04
CA ALA A 44 2.41 -13.00 10.80
C ALA A 44 2.50 -14.30 11.62
N TYR A 45 3.02 -15.36 11.03
CA TYR A 45 3.23 -16.62 11.74
C TYR A 45 4.23 -16.46 12.89
N ALA A 46 5.29 -15.69 12.69
CA ALA A 46 6.25 -15.38 13.75
C ALA A 46 5.59 -14.59 14.88
N CYS A 47 4.78 -13.58 14.56
CA CYS A 47 4.02 -12.82 15.55
C CYS A 47 3.07 -13.73 16.34
N SER A 48 2.38 -14.63 15.66
CA SER A 48 1.47 -15.61 16.27
C SER A 48 2.21 -16.55 17.23
N ARG A 49 3.35 -17.05 16.81
CA ARG A 49 4.15 -18.01 17.59
C ARG A 49 4.86 -17.37 18.76
N ASP A 50 5.60 -16.28 18.47
CA ASP A 50 6.54 -15.70 19.43
C ASP A 50 5.88 -14.68 20.35
N ASN A 51 4.80 -14.06 19.91
CA ASN A 51 4.06 -13.03 20.66
C ASN A 51 4.98 -11.95 21.26
N THR A 52 5.96 -11.50 20.48
CA THR A 52 6.92 -10.47 20.87
C THR A 52 6.63 -9.17 20.10
N ARG A 53 7.06 -8.06 20.70
CA ARG A 53 6.92 -6.75 20.06
C ARG A 53 7.61 -6.72 18.70
N GLU A 54 8.81 -7.25 18.61
CA GLU A 54 9.63 -7.26 17.39
C GLU A 54 8.97 -8.07 16.28
N ALA A 55 8.53 -9.28 16.60
CA ALA A 55 7.88 -10.15 15.62
C ALA A 55 6.56 -9.53 15.10
N CYS A 56 5.77 -8.98 16.00
CA CYS A 56 4.48 -8.38 15.62
C CYS A 56 4.64 -7.04 14.89
N ALA A 57 5.61 -6.22 15.27
CA ALA A 57 5.92 -4.97 14.56
C ALA A 57 6.38 -5.22 13.13
N ARG A 58 7.03 -6.34 12.85
CA ARG A 58 7.47 -6.73 11.52
C ARG A 58 6.30 -6.89 10.54
N VAL A 59 5.18 -7.39 11.00
CA VAL A 59 3.96 -7.51 10.18
C VAL A 59 3.52 -6.14 9.68
N ARG A 60 3.42 -5.17 10.58
CA ARG A 60 3.02 -3.79 10.24
C ARG A 60 4.04 -3.15 9.30
N GLU A 61 5.31 -3.29 9.59
CA GLU A 61 6.38 -2.74 8.76
C GLU A 61 6.31 -3.21 7.30
N LEU A 62 5.95 -4.48 7.09
CA LEU A 62 5.84 -5.07 5.75
C LEU A 62 4.49 -4.78 5.08
N ALA A 63 3.42 -4.73 5.84
CA ALA A 63 2.06 -4.59 5.30
C ALA A 63 1.64 -3.14 5.09
N ASP A 64 2.03 -2.24 5.98
CA ASP A 64 1.60 -0.84 5.94
C ASP A 64 1.89 -0.13 4.61
N PRO A 65 3.08 -0.29 3.98
CA PRO A 65 3.35 0.33 2.69
C PRO A 65 2.39 -0.10 1.58
N LEU A 66 1.79 -1.28 1.67
CA LEU A 66 0.84 -1.78 0.68
C LEU A 66 -0.53 -1.12 0.80
N MET A 67 -0.85 -0.52 1.93
CA MET A 67 -2.14 0.16 2.13
C MET A 67 -2.31 1.35 1.19
N ASP A 68 -1.21 2.00 0.81
CA ASP A 68 -1.21 3.13 -0.11
C ASP A 68 -1.11 2.72 -1.58
N HIS A 69 -1.00 1.44 -1.86
CA HIS A 69 -0.88 0.94 -3.23
C HIS A 69 -2.20 1.13 -3.99
N GLN A 70 -2.16 1.90 -5.07
CA GLN A 70 -3.37 2.34 -5.75
C GLN A 70 -4.10 1.24 -6.51
N ARG A 71 -3.38 0.20 -6.93
CA ARG A 71 -3.95 -0.87 -7.75
C ARG A 71 -4.33 -2.12 -6.99
N LEU A 72 -3.99 -2.20 -5.70
CA LEU A 72 -4.39 -3.35 -4.91
C LEU A 72 -5.90 -3.34 -4.68
N PRO A 73 -6.56 -4.50 -4.84
CA PRO A 73 -7.98 -4.61 -4.58
C PRO A 73 -8.33 -4.22 -3.14
N GLY A 74 -9.54 -3.68 -2.96
CA GLY A 74 -10.05 -3.37 -1.63
C GLY A 74 -10.02 -4.56 -0.69
N LEU A 75 -10.34 -5.74 -1.21
CA LEU A 75 -10.27 -6.98 -0.41
C LEU A 75 -8.86 -7.26 0.11
N CYS A 76 -7.82 -7.03 -0.70
CA CYS A 76 -6.45 -7.14 -0.24
C CYS A 76 -6.18 -6.18 0.92
N LYS A 77 -6.56 -4.92 0.77
CA LYS A 77 -6.36 -3.89 1.80
C LYS A 77 -7.13 -4.20 3.08
N ASP A 78 -8.35 -4.72 2.97
CA ASP A 78 -9.15 -5.13 4.12
C ASP A 78 -8.47 -6.27 4.89
N VAL A 79 -7.93 -7.25 4.19
CA VAL A 79 -7.22 -8.37 4.81
C VAL A 79 -5.89 -7.92 5.44
N LEU A 80 -5.14 -7.04 4.77
CA LEU A 80 -3.93 -6.45 5.35
C LEU A 80 -4.23 -5.64 6.60
N TRP A 81 -5.29 -4.85 6.57
CA TRP A 81 -5.73 -4.08 7.73
C TRP A 81 -6.09 -4.98 8.91
N ALA A 82 -6.90 -6.01 8.66
CA ALA A 82 -7.27 -6.99 9.67
C ALA A 82 -6.04 -7.68 10.26
N LEU A 83 -5.09 -8.06 9.41
CA LEU A 83 -3.84 -8.68 9.86
C LEU A 83 -3.03 -7.74 10.76
N MET A 84 -2.89 -6.48 10.39
CA MET A 84 -2.17 -5.50 11.21
C MET A 84 -2.85 -5.26 12.56
N ASP A 85 -4.17 -5.25 12.57
CA ASP A 85 -4.95 -5.11 13.79
C ASP A 85 -4.79 -6.32 14.73
N GLU A 86 -4.77 -7.51 14.17
CA GLU A 86 -4.56 -8.76 14.93
C GLU A 86 -3.12 -8.97 15.38
N ALA A 87 -2.14 -8.43 14.63
CA ALA A 87 -0.72 -8.63 14.86
C ALA A 87 -0.18 -7.68 15.94
N GLU A 88 -0.77 -7.74 17.11
CA GLU A 88 -0.31 -7.05 18.30
C GLU A 88 0.03 -8.05 19.39
N VAL A 89 0.97 -7.66 20.27
CA VAL A 89 1.33 -8.48 21.42
C VAL A 89 0.11 -8.64 22.32
N ALA A 90 -0.27 -9.87 22.59
CA ALA A 90 -1.38 -10.20 23.45
C ALA A 90 -0.89 -10.59 24.85
N THR A 91 -1.70 -10.31 25.86
CA THR A 91 -1.44 -10.74 27.22
C THR A 91 -1.40 -12.27 27.33
N ASN A 92 -2.29 -12.94 26.61
CA ASN A 92 -2.33 -14.40 26.50
C ASN A 92 -2.23 -14.80 25.03
N ASN A 93 -1.21 -15.56 24.69
CA ASN A 93 -1.06 -16.12 23.35
C ASN A 93 -1.82 -17.44 23.24
N ASP A 94 -3.14 -17.36 23.30
CA ASP A 94 -4.01 -18.51 23.25
C ASP A 94 -4.24 -19.02 21.81
N PHE A 95 -4.86 -20.17 21.70
CA PHE A 95 -5.16 -20.80 20.42
C PHE A 95 -6.03 -19.91 19.53
N ARG A 96 -7.03 -19.25 20.09
CA ARG A 96 -7.95 -18.39 19.33
C ARG A 96 -7.19 -17.26 18.61
N ARG A 97 -6.28 -16.61 19.33
CA ARG A 97 -5.43 -15.56 18.74
C ARG A 97 -4.54 -16.11 17.62
N LYS A 98 -3.86 -17.21 17.89
CA LYS A 98 -2.97 -17.86 16.90
C LYS A 98 -3.75 -18.28 15.66
N ASP A 99 -4.91 -18.86 15.82
CA ASP A 99 -5.78 -19.30 14.73
C ASP A 99 -6.26 -18.10 13.89
N SER A 100 -6.69 -17.04 14.54
CA SER A 100 -7.14 -15.81 13.86
C SER A 100 -6.04 -15.20 13.00
N ILE A 101 -4.86 -14.98 13.55
CA ILE A 101 -3.71 -14.44 12.80
C ILE A 101 -3.36 -15.36 11.62
N THR A 102 -3.30 -16.67 11.86
CA THR A 102 -2.95 -17.65 10.84
C THR A 102 -3.96 -17.66 9.69
N LYS A 103 -5.24 -17.64 9.98
CA LYS A 103 -6.30 -17.61 8.96
C LYS A 103 -6.24 -16.35 8.12
N THR A 104 -6.07 -15.20 8.75
CA THR A 104 -5.95 -13.92 8.05
C THR A 104 -4.69 -13.91 7.17
N ALA A 105 -3.56 -14.34 7.71
CA ALA A 105 -2.28 -14.38 6.99
C ALA A 105 -2.33 -15.26 5.74
N ARG A 106 -2.99 -16.40 5.81
CA ARG A 106 -3.13 -17.33 4.67
C ARG A 106 -3.87 -16.74 3.48
N ARG A 107 -4.70 -15.74 3.70
CA ARG A 107 -5.46 -15.09 2.63
C ARG A 107 -4.60 -14.13 1.81
N ILE A 108 -3.52 -13.58 2.39
CA ILE A 108 -2.70 -12.54 1.77
C ILE A 108 -2.20 -12.92 0.37
N PRO A 109 -1.54 -14.08 0.16
CA PRO A 109 -1.03 -14.44 -1.15
C PRO A 109 -2.11 -14.52 -2.24
N GLY A 110 -3.31 -14.93 -1.87
CA GLY A 110 -4.41 -15.09 -2.83
C GLY A 110 -5.11 -13.78 -3.18
N VAL A 111 -5.34 -12.91 -2.21
CA VAL A 111 -6.12 -11.67 -2.41
C VAL A 111 -5.26 -10.48 -2.84
N CYS A 112 -3.95 -10.54 -2.65
CA CYS A 112 -3.01 -9.46 -2.93
C CYS A 112 -2.14 -9.71 -4.16
N ALA A 113 -2.22 -10.89 -4.76
CA ALA A 113 -1.44 -11.22 -5.94
C ALA A 113 -1.95 -10.50 -7.18
N LYS A 114 -1.04 -10.20 -8.11
CA LYS A 114 -1.41 -9.68 -9.41
C LYS A 114 -2.37 -10.65 -10.10
N PRO A 115 -3.50 -10.18 -10.62
CA PRO A 115 -4.40 -11.04 -11.37
C PRO A 115 -3.69 -11.67 -12.56
N VAL A 116 -3.78 -12.98 -12.69
CA VAL A 116 -3.29 -13.69 -13.87
C VAL A 116 -4.32 -13.49 -14.96
N LYS A 117 -3.92 -12.86 -16.06
CA LYS A 117 -4.74 -12.86 -17.28
C LYS A 117 -4.66 -14.26 -17.89
N THR A 118 -5.56 -15.11 -17.48
CA THR A 118 -5.75 -16.37 -18.16
C THR A 118 -6.61 -16.13 -19.39
N ASN A 119 -6.05 -16.34 -20.57
CA ASN A 119 -6.82 -16.51 -21.80
C ASN A 119 -7.53 -17.86 -21.81
N GLU A 120 -7.59 -18.55 -20.71
CA GLU A 120 -8.29 -19.79 -20.58
C GLU A 120 -9.77 -19.52 -20.45
N LYS A 121 -10.53 -20.06 -21.40
CA LYS A 121 -11.97 -20.23 -21.21
C LYS A 121 -12.18 -20.92 -19.88
N PRO A 122 -13.12 -20.43 -19.05
CA PRO A 122 -13.45 -21.16 -17.85
C PRO A 122 -13.77 -22.59 -18.26
N GLN A 123 -12.91 -23.51 -17.87
CA GLN A 123 -13.21 -24.91 -18.03
C GLN A 123 -14.51 -25.15 -17.27
N SER A 124 -15.56 -25.43 -18.02
CA SER A 124 -16.76 -25.94 -17.40
C SER A 124 -16.35 -27.19 -16.65
N ARG A 125 -16.39 -27.13 -15.32
CA ARG A 125 -16.26 -28.32 -14.50
C ARG A 125 -17.38 -29.26 -14.94
N GLN A 126 -17.01 -30.22 -15.69
CA GLN A 126 -17.88 -31.36 -15.83
C GLN A 126 -17.94 -32.06 -14.49
N ALA A 127 -19.09 -31.98 -13.89
CA ALA A 127 -19.38 -32.76 -12.71
C ALA A 127 -19.27 -34.25 -13.02
#